data_d9384fc1e882a2095d821eea9d7d04b8
#
_entry.id   d9384fc1e882a2095d821eea9d7d04b8
#
_cell.length_a   1.000
_cell.length_b   1.000
_cell.length_c   1.000
_cell.angle_alpha   90.00
_cell.angle_beta   90.00
_cell.angle_gamma   90.00
#
_symmetry.space_group_name_H-M   'P 1'
#
loop_
_entity.id
_entity.type
_entity.pdbx_description
1 polymer ?
#
loop_
_entity_poly.entity_id
_entity_poly.type
_entity_poly.pdbx_seq_one_letter_code
_entity_poly.pdbx_strand_id
1 'polypeptide(L)'
;MSEESNPQYEELKQLMEEKERLAQEGKYLEAEEIKQKIIQMKKGSNNLKKNTLHETQLKKRETLEGDYETERTELESKWDKKIQEFVDEGKKQEKELVETHNKKMEEYITKLTSEYPRIKYSTEYLNGRVQENKLAKQERYKEAAQKKILNDKMQQKENEKYEQERSENINKNAEILGLKQEQDLNVLRARLARIYDLLVAKKDKELDTLNNKYKNKKQELICLQTREANISNNVHANRAWEGSNRLTQKALSKKNVDNADK
;
A
#
# COMPACT_ATOMS: atom_id res chain seq x y z
N MET A 1 40.28 25.79 -17.98
CA MET A 1 39.95 24.43 -18.50
C MET A 1 40.41 24.45 -19.94
N SER A 2 41.50 23.76 -20.24
CA SER A 2 42.15 23.66 -21.54
C SER A 2 41.15 23.04 -22.55
N GLU A 3 40.91 23.76 -23.66
CA GLU A 3 40.24 23.23 -24.83
C GLU A 3 41.14 22.10 -25.38
N GLU A 4 40.83 20.84 -25.01
CA GLU A 4 41.35 19.68 -25.69
C GLU A 4 40.87 19.75 -27.12
N SER A 5 41.79 20.01 -28.05
CA SER A 5 41.54 20.05 -29.50
C SER A 5 40.99 18.72 -29.93
N ASN A 6 39.67 18.67 -30.18
CA ASN A 6 38.98 17.48 -30.67
C ASN A 6 39.59 17.15 -32.08
N PRO A 7 40.27 15.99 -32.26
CA PRO A 7 40.96 15.64 -33.49
C PRO A 7 40.07 15.71 -34.73
N GLN A 8 38.77 15.46 -34.57
CA GLN A 8 37.78 15.61 -35.65
C GLN A 8 37.53 17.09 -36.07
N TYR A 9 37.77 18.03 -35.15
CA TYR A 9 37.65 19.46 -35.44
C TYR A 9 38.83 19.94 -36.25
N GLU A 10 40.06 19.51 -35.93
CA GLU A 10 41.27 19.82 -36.66
C GLU A 10 41.21 19.22 -38.10
N GLU A 11 40.80 17.97 -38.26
CA GLU A 11 40.59 17.32 -39.56
C GLU A 11 39.55 18.06 -40.40
N LEU A 12 38.45 18.45 -39.80
CA LEU A 12 37.40 19.22 -40.49
C LEU A 12 37.91 20.59 -40.98
N LYS A 13 38.77 21.24 -40.18
CA LYS A 13 39.37 22.52 -40.48
C LYS A 13 40.34 22.38 -41.67
N GLN A 14 41.22 21.37 -41.66
CA GLN A 14 42.14 21.05 -42.74
C GLN A 14 41.41 20.79 -44.06
N LEU A 15 40.35 19.98 -44.03
CA LEU A 15 39.53 19.72 -45.20
C LEU A 15 38.83 20.99 -45.73
N MET A 16 38.45 21.92 -44.85
CA MET A 16 37.86 23.20 -45.25
C MET A 16 38.89 24.13 -45.93
N GLU A 17 40.11 24.18 -45.43
CA GLU A 17 41.23 24.93 -46.00
C GLU A 17 41.66 24.35 -47.36
N GLU A 18 41.74 23.02 -47.44
CA GLU A 18 42.07 22.30 -48.69
C GLU A 18 41.01 22.51 -49.79
N LYS A 19 39.72 22.46 -49.41
CA LYS A 19 38.61 22.78 -50.35
C LYS A 19 38.73 24.21 -50.91
N GLU A 20 39.08 25.22 -50.04
CA GLU A 20 39.24 26.60 -50.48
C GLU A 20 40.46 26.75 -51.39
N ARG A 21 41.58 26.08 -51.12
CA ARG A 21 42.78 26.07 -51.95
C ARG A 21 42.51 25.51 -53.33
N LEU A 22 41.88 24.30 -53.44
CA LEU A 22 41.53 23.67 -54.71
C LEU A 22 40.53 24.51 -55.53
N ALA A 23 39.62 25.21 -54.90
CA ALA A 23 38.70 26.10 -55.57
C ALA A 23 39.42 27.34 -56.12
N GLN A 24 40.51 27.84 -55.48
CA GLN A 24 41.34 28.96 -55.99
C GLN A 24 42.24 28.49 -57.12
N GLU A 25 42.68 27.23 -57.14
CA GLU A 25 43.50 26.65 -58.19
C GLU A 25 42.65 26.24 -59.43
N GLY A 26 41.31 26.46 -59.40
CA GLY A 26 40.43 26.11 -60.57
C GLY A 26 40.07 24.61 -60.66
N LYS A 27 40.47 23.78 -59.65
CA LYS A 27 40.21 22.34 -59.59
C LYS A 27 38.84 22.06 -59.00
N TYR A 28 37.78 22.45 -59.68
CA TYR A 28 36.42 22.42 -59.07
C TYR A 28 35.87 21.03 -58.83
N LEU A 29 36.29 19.98 -59.58
CA LEU A 29 35.85 18.61 -59.32
C LEU A 29 36.41 18.06 -58.01
N GLU A 30 37.70 18.26 -57.75
CA GLU A 30 38.37 17.84 -56.52
C GLU A 30 37.83 18.61 -55.30
N ALA A 31 37.55 19.92 -55.47
CA ALA A 31 36.91 20.71 -54.42
C ALA A 31 35.49 20.21 -54.05
N GLU A 32 34.73 19.71 -55.03
CA GLU A 32 33.40 19.12 -54.79
C GLU A 32 33.51 17.79 -54.05
N GLU A 33 34.51 16.94 -54.34
CA GLU A 33 34.74 15.70 -53.63
C GLU A 33 35.06 15.97 -52.14
N ILE A 34 35.93 16.93 -51.83
CA ILE A 34 36.23 17.33 -50.47
C ILE A 34 35.01 17.91 -49.76
N LYS A 35 34.20 18.71 -50.45
CA LYS A 35 32.94 19.21 -49.94
C LYS A 35 31.98 18.07 -49.55
N GLN A 36 31.88 17.02 -50.34
CA GLN A 36 31.09 15.84 -50.01
C GLN A 36 31.63 15.10 -48.77
N LYS A 37 32.96 14.95 -48.65
CA LYS A 37 33.58 14.40 -47.43
C LYS A 37 33.26 15.25 -46.20
N ILE A 38 33.36 16.57 -46.24
CA ILE A 38 32.98 17.48 -45.18
C ILE A 38 31.52 17.31 -44.76
N ILE A 39 30.60 17.16 -45.74
CA ILE A 39 29.17 16.95 -45.49
C ILE A 39 28.96 15.61 -44.78
N GLN A 40 29.62 14.54 -45.22
CA GLN A 40 29.52 13.23 -44.59
C GLN A 40 30.06 13.22 -43.14
N MET A 41 31.24 13.83 -42.89
CA MET A 41 31.81 13.98 -41.55
C MET A 41 30.88 14.76 -40.62
N LYS A 42 30.30 15.88 -41.07
CA LYS A 42 29.34 16.69 -40.30
C LYS A 42 28.07 15.90 -40.03
N LYS A 43 27.55 15.11 -40.97
CA LYS A 43 26.39 14.22 -40.71
C LYS A 43 26.74 13.14 -39.71
N GLY A 44 27.91 12.50 -39.78
CA GLY A 44 28.39 11.51 -38.81
C GLY A 44 28.51 12.08 -37.41
N SER A 45 29.16 13.22 -37.26
CA SER A 45 29.30 13.90 -35.96
C SER A 45 27.96 14.30 -35.35
N ASN A 46 27.03 14.77 -36.18
CA ASN A 46 25.67 15.14 -35.72
C ASN A 46 24.86 13.91 -35.28
N ASN A 47 24.99 12.79 -35.98
CA ASN A 47 24.33 11.55 -35.60
C ASN A 47 24.90 11.00 -34.28
N LEU A 48 26.23 11.04 -34.11
CA LEU A 48 26.84 10.66 -32.83
C LEU A 48 26.34 11.51 -31.68
N LYS A 49 26.28 12.81 -31.80
CA LYS A 49 25.74 13.73 -30.77
C LYS A 49 24.27 13.47 -30.47
N LYS A 50 23.45 13.15 -31.48
CA LYS A 50 22.06 12.78 -31.28
C LYS A 50 21.93 11.47 -30.55
N ASN A 51 22.75 10.47 -30.91
CA ASN A 51 22.73 9.17 -30.23
C ASN A 51 23.16 9.29 -28.78
N THR A 52 24.25 10.01 -28.46
CA THR A 52 24.70 10.24 -27.07
C THR A 52 23.66 11.02 -26.26
N LEU A 53 22.98 12.00 -26.86
CA LEU A 53 21.87 12.69 -26.20
C LEU A 53 20.71 11.74 -25.91
N HIS A 54 20.34 10.91 -26.90
CA HIS A 54 19.28 9.93 -26.73
C HIS A 54 19.60 8.91 -25.63
N GLU A 55 20.82 8.37 -25.61
CA GLU A 55 21.27 7.45 -24.56
C GLU A 55 21.25 8.08 -23.16
N THR A 56 21.71 9.34 -23.05
CA THR A 56 21.65 10.04 -21.76
C THR A 56 20.23 10.33 -21.31
N GLN A 57 19.32 10.63 -22.23
CA GLN A 57 17.91 10.83 -21.94
C GLN A 57 17.23 9.52 -21.51
N LEU A 58 17.61 8.41 -22.12
CA LEU A 58 17.09 7.08 -21.78
C LEU A 58 17.54 6.67 -20.38
N LYS A 59 18.83 6.82 -20.07
CA LYS A 59 19.35 6.57 -18.71
C LYS A 59 18.66 7.43 -17.62
N LYS A 60 18.39 8.71 -17.90
CA LYS A 60 17.65 9.57 -16.96
C LYS A 60 16.21 9.07 -16.71
N ARG A 61 15.56 8.48 -17.72
CA ARG A 61 14.22 7.88 -17.55
C ARG A 61 14.28 6.59 -16.73
N GLU A 62 15.25 5.74 -17.02
CA GLU A 62 15.46 4.48 -16.30
C GLU A 62 15.78 4.72 -14.82
N THR A 63 16.66 5.69 -14.51
CA THR A 63 16.93 6.07 -13.11
C THR A 63 15.68 6.60 -12.41
N LEU A 64 14.89 7.43 -13.07
CA LEU A 64 13.64 7.94 -12.47
C LEU A 64 12.61 6.84 -12.23
N GLU A 65 12.51 5.85 -13.11
CA GLU A 65 11.65 4.68 -12.92
C GLU A 65 12.18 3.77 -11.79
N GLY A 66 13.49 3.54 -11.73
CA GLY A 66 14.13 2.79 -10.65
C GLY A 66 13.92 3.43 -9.29
N ASP A 67 14.09 4.75 -9.18
CA ASP A 67 13.83 5.50 -7.95
C ASP A 67 12.36 5.38 -7.51
N TYR A 68 11.43 5.45 -8.48
CA TYR A 68 9.99 5.29 -8.20
C TYR A 68 9.67 3.91 -7.63
N GLU A 69 10.15 2.85 -8.29
CA GLU A 69 9.89 1.48 -7.83
C GLU A 69 10.51 1.21 -6.45
N THR A 70 11.68 1.79 -6.18
CA THR A 70 12.33 1.68 -4.87
C THR A 70 11.53 2.39 -3.79
N GLU A 71 11.18 3.69 -3.97
CA GLU A 71 10.37 4.44 -3.00
C GLU A 71 8.99 3.78 -2.79
N ARG A 72 8.41 3.21 -3.84
CA ARG A 72 7.12 2.53 -3.78
C ARG A 72 7.18 1.25 -2.96
N THR A 73 8.15 0.39 -3.23
CA THR A 73 8.31 -0.88 -2.51
C THR A 73 8.65 -0.66 -1.03
N GLU A 74 9.46 0.34 -0.72
CA GLU A 74 9.76 0.75 0.66
C GLU A 74 8.49 1.24 1.39
N LEU A 75 7.68 2.07 0.72
CA LEU A 75 6.44 2.59 1.28
C LEU A 75 5.41 1.47 1.51
N GLU A 76 5.21 0.58 0.54
CA GLU A 76 4.34 -0.58 0.65
C GLU A 76 4.79 -1.50 1.81
N SER A 77 6.07 -1.85 1.87
CA SER A 77 6.62 -2.67 2.95
C SER A 77 6.46 -2.05 4.34
N LYS A 78 6.64 -0.72 4.45
CA LYS A 78 6.42 0.01 5.71
C LYS A 78 4.97 -0.06 6.17
N TRP A 79 4.02 0.10 5.25
CA TRP A 79 2.60 0.05 5.57
C TRP A 79 2.13 -1.37 5.86
N ASP A 80 2.62 -2.36 5.10
CA ASP A 80 2.27 -3.76 5.32
C ASP A 80 2.72 -4.23 6.71
N LYS A 81 3.92 -3.84 7.16
CA LYS A 81 4.38 -4.10 8.52
C LYS A 81 3.46 -3.47 9.57
N LYS A 82 3.11 -2.18 9.40
CA LYS A 82 2.19 -1.49 10.32
C LYS A 82 0.81 -2.13 10.40
N ILE A 83 0.25 -2.51 9.27
CA ILE A 83 -1.06 -3.16 9.19
C ILE A 83 -0.98 -4.54 9.85
N GLN A 84 0.09 -5.30 9.59
CA GLN A 84 0.29 -6.62 10.20
C GLN A 84 0.43 -6.52 11.73
N GLU A 85 1.24 -5.59 12.23
CA GLU A 85 1.38 -5.34 13.67
C GLU A 85 0.03 -4.99 14.31
N PHE A 86 -0.78 -4.16 13.65
CA PHE A 86 -2.12 -3.83 14.12
C PHE A 86 -3.06 -5.04 14.15
N VAL A 87 -3.03 -5.88 13.11
CA VAL A 87 -3.85 -7.10 13.04
C VAL A 87 -3.45 -8.09 14.14
N ASP A 88 -2.17 -8.25 14.39
CA ASP A 88 -1.69 -9.18 15.42
C ASP A 88 -2.02 -8.68 16.83
N GLU A 89 -1.89 -7.38 17.08
CA GLU A 89 -2.32 -6.77 18.34
C GLU A 89 -3.85 -6.87 18.52
N GLY A 90 -4.63 -6.68 17.45
CA GLY A 90 -6.08 -6.86 17.48
C GLY A 90 -6.50 -8.28 17.84
N LYS A 91 -5.86 -9.29 17.26
CA LYS A 91 -6.09 -10.71 17.61
C LYS A 91 -5.75 -10.99 19.07
N LYS A 92 -4.67 -10.39 19.58
CA LYS A 92 -4.27 -10.54 20.98
C LYS A 92 -5.33 -9.94 21.92
N GLN A 93 -5.81 -8.74 21.64
CA GLN A 93 -6.88 -8.10 22.42
C GLN A 93 -8.17 -8.91 22.40
N GLU A 94 -8.57 -9.46 21.26
CA GLU A 94 -9.75 -10.31 21.14
C GLU A 94 -9.60 -11.57 22.02
N LYS A 95 -8.43 -12.22 21.95
CA LYS A 95 -8.13 -13.41 22.77
C LYS A 95 -8.17 -13.11 24.27
N GLU A 96 -7.52 -12.02 24.70
CA GLU A 96 -7.53 -11.58 26.10
C GLU A 96 -8.95 -11.28 26.62
N LEU A 97 -9.78 -10.65 25.76
CA LEU A 97 -11.17 -10.38 26.10
C LEU A 97 -11.98 -11.67 26.26
N VAL A 98 -11.82 -12.64 25.33
CA VAL A 98 -12.48 -13.96 25.42
C VAL A 98 -12.05 -14.70 26.70
N GLU A 99 -10.77 -14.72 27.02
CA GLU A 99 -10.27 -15.34 28.24
C GLU A 99 -10.85 -14.69 29.52
N THR A 100 -10.94 -13.35 29.47
CA THR A 100 -11.56 -12.58 30.59
C THR A 100 -13.06 -12.89 30.70
N HIS A 101 -13.76 -13.01 29.59
CA HIS A 101 -15.19 -13.37 29.53
C HIS A 101 -15.43 -14.78 30.09
N ASN A 102 -14.60 -15.75 29.69
CA ASN A 102 -14.70 -17.13 30.20
C ASN A 102 -14.50 -17.18 31.71
N LYS A 103 -13.48 -16.52 32.25
CA LYS A 103 -13.26 -16.44 33.71
C LYS A 103 -14.46 -15.82 34.43
N LYS A 104 -14.97 -14.70 33.93
CA LYS A 104 -16.17 -14.07 34.53
C LYS A 104 -17.41 -14.94 34.45
N MET A 105 -17.57 -15.73 33.40
CA MET A 105 -18.67 -16.67 33.25
C MET A 105 -18.57 -17.79 34.29
N GLU A 106 -17.40 -18.38 34.45
CA GLU A 106 -17.15 -19.42 35.46
C GLU A 106 -17.39 -18.91 36.89
N GLU A 107 -16.84 -17.73 37.20
CA GLU A 107 -17.06 -17.09 38.53
C GLU A 107 -18.55 -16.81 38.77
N TYR A 108 -19.25 -16.33 37.75
CA TYR A 108 -20.67 -16.00 37.84
C TYR A 108 -21.54 -17.24 38.05
N ILE A 109 -21.29 -18.33 37.29
CA ILE A 109 -22.00 -19.62 37.45
C ILE A 109 -21.72 -20.20 38.84
N THR A 110 -20.45 -20.16 39.28
CA THR A 110 -20.06 -20.64 40.63
C THR A 110 -20.79 -19.88 41.74
N LYS A 111 -20.86 -18.55 41.60
CA LYS A 111 -21.59 -17.68 42.53
C LYS A 111 -23.07 -18.01 42.54
N LEU A 112 -23.73 -18.08 41.38
CA LEU A 112 -25.14 -18.43 41.26
C LEU A 112 -25.44 -19.80 41.90
N THR A 113 -24.54 -20.76 41.70
CA THR A 113 -24.69 -22.12 42.24
C THR A 113 -24.55 -22.15 43.76
N SER A 114 -23.60 -21.39 44.30
CA SER A 114 -23.34 -21.34 45.74
C SER A 114 -24.38 -20.53 46.55
N GLU A 115 -24.89 -19.45 45.96
CA GLU A 115 -25.83 -18.53 46.57
C GLU A 115 -27.29 -18.93 46.33
N TYR A 116 -27.55 -20.04 45.57
CA TYR A 116 -28.91 -20.46 45.26
C TYR A 116 -29.68 -20.81 46.55
N PRO A 117 -30.92 -20.30 46.73
CA PRO A 117 -31.69 -20.54 47.95
C PRO A 117 -31.91 -22.02 48.22
N ARG A 118 -31.85 -22.45 49.47
CA ARG A 118 -32.15 -23.83 49.84
C ARG A 118 -33.60 -24.18 49.52
N ILE A 119 -33.84 -25.48 49.23
CA ILE A 119 -35.21 -25.98 49.00
C ILE A 119 -36.12 -25.65 50.14
N LYS A 120 -37.28 -25.14 49.85
CA LYS A 120 -38.40 -24.93 50.78
C LYS A 120 -39.49 -25.93 50.42
N TYR A 121 -39.65 -26.94 51.24
CA TYR A 121 -40.70 -27.95 51.05
C TYR A 121 -42.08 -27.35 51.25
N SER A 122 -43.06 -27.92 50.57
CA SER A 122 -44.46 -27.54 50.72
C SER A 122 -45.01 -27.81 52.10
N THR A 123 -46.01 -27.00 52.48
CA THR A 123 -46.74 -27.18 53.74
C THR A 123 -47.38 -28.59 53.81
N GLU A 124 -47.79 -29.11 52.66
CA GLU A 124 -48.39 -30.42 52.52
C GLU A 124 -47.41 -31.54 52.88
N TYR A 125 -46.19 -31.49 52.33
CA TYR A 125 -45.10 -32.42 52.68
C TYR A 125 -44.76 -32.36 54.17
N LEU A 126 -44.56 -31.14 54.69
CA LEU A 126 -44.21 -30.95 56.11
C LEU A 126 -45.30 -31.47 57.04
N ASN A 127 -46.58 -31.22 56.75
CA ASN A 127 -47.73 -31.80 57.53
C ASN A 127 -47.76 -33.31 57.38
N GLY A 128 -47.47 -33.86 56.18
CA GLY A 128 -47.38 -35.31 56.00
C GLY A 128 -46.34 -35.97 56.92
N ARG A 129 -45.18 -35.36 57.08
CA ARG A 129 -44.09 -35.83 57.99
C ARG A 129 -44.51 -35.75 59.43
N VAL A 130 -45.26 -34.70 59.83
CA VAL A 130 -45.80 -34.60 61.21
C VAL A 130 -46.83 -35.69 61.44
N GLN A 131 -47.71 -36.00 60.49
CA GLN A 131 -48.68 -37.08 60.60
C GLN A 131 -48.02 -38.45 60.68
N GLU A 132 -47.00 -38.75 59.88
CA GLU A 132 -46.21 -39.98 59.95
C GLU A 132 -45.62 -40.19 61.31
N ASN A 133 -45.00 -39.15 61.88
CA ASN A 133 -44.41 -39.21 63.21
C ASN A 133 -45.46 -39.41 64.32
N LYS A 134 -46.67 -38.82 64.14
CA LYS A 134 -47.78 -39.04 65.10
C LYS A 134 -48.28 -40.51 65.07
N LEU A 135 -48.47 -41.09 63.88
CA LEU A 135 -48.86 -42.49 63.75
C LEU A 135 -47.83 -43.46 64.31
N ALA A 136 -46.52 -43.16 64.11
CA ALA A 136 -45.46 -43.98 64.66
C ALA A 136 -45.47 -43.92 66.19
N LYS A 137 -45.70 -42.75 66.80
CA LYS A 137 -45.81 -42.58 68.29
C LYS A 137 -47.05 -43.31 68.89
N GLN A 138 -48.09 -43.50 68.02
CA GLN A 138 -49.31 -44.23 68.43
C GLN A 138 -49.20 -45.74 68.15
N GLU A 139 -47.99 -46.24 67.83
CA GLU A 139 -47.70 -47.65 67.47
C GLU A 139 -48.44 -48.19 66.26
N ARG A 140 -49.02 -47.29 65.45
CA ARG A 140 -49.74 -47.63 64.17
C ARG A 140 -48.75 -47.75 63.02
N TYR A 141 -47.81 -48.69 63.13
CA TYR A 141 -46.68 -48.83 62.25
C TYR A 141 -47.02 -49.09 60.77
N LYS A 142 -48.12 -49.87 60.50
CA LYS A 142 -48.56 -50.14 59.14
C LYS A 142 -49.02 -48.88 58.38
N GLU A 143 -49.77 -48.03 59.05
CA GLU A 143 -50.26 -46.77 58.49
C GLU A 143 -49.13 -45.71 58.38
N ALA A 144 -48.25 -45.69 59.38
CA ALA A 144 -47.04 -44.85 59.33
C ALA A 144 -46.16 -45.21 58.11
N ALA A 145 -45.98 -46.51 57.78
CA ALA A 145 -45.22 -46.96 56.65
C ALA A 145 -45.86 -46.55 55.35
N GLN A 146 -47.20 -46.66 55.21
CA GLN A 146 -47.91 -46.17 54.00
C GLN A 146 -47.76 -44.65 53.83
N LYS A 147 -47.89 -43.90 54.91
CA LYS A 147 -47.71 -42.44 54.86
C LYS A 147 -46.29 -42.03 54.50
N LYS A 148 -45.29 -42.77 55.00
CA LYS A 148 -43.87 -42.58 54.65
C LYS A 148 -43.65 -42.73 53.17
N ILE A 149 -44.17 -43.79 52.53
CA ILE A 149 -44.03 -43.99 51.04
C ILE A 149 -44.62 -42.81 50.25
N LEU A 150 -45.76 -42.26 50.69
CA LEU A 150 -46.34 -41.07 50.07
C LEU A 150 -45.47 -39.81 50.24
N ASN A 151 -45.02 -39.59 51.45
CA ASN A 151 -44.14 -38.45 51.78
C ASN A 151 -42.80 -38.51 51.02
N ASP A 152 -42.20 -39.71 50.92
CA ASP A 152 -40.95 -39.89 50.17
C ASP A 152 -41.17 -39.63 48.66
N LYS A 153 -42.31 -40.05 48.07
CA LYS A 153 -42.65 -39.68 46.69
C LYS A 153 -42.89 -38.18 46.51
N MET A 154 -43.49 -37.49 47.47
CA MET A 154 -43.68 -36.05 47.41
C MET A 154 -42.33 -35.34 47.55
N GLN A 155 -41.47 -35.76 48.43
CA GLN A 155 -40.13 -35.25 48.60
C GLN A 155 -39.32 -35.35 47.28
N GLN A 156 -39.37 -36.51 46.65
CA GLN A 156 -38.67 -36.73 45.39
C GLN A 156 -39.17 -35.76 44.31
N LYS A 157 -40.48 -35.62 44.12
CA LYS A 157 -41.05 -34.68 43.16
C LYS A 157 -40.68 -33.23 43.44
N GLU A 158 -40.69 -32.80 44.69
CA GLU A 158 -40.31 -31.45 45.08
C GLU A 158 -38.81 -31.20 44.84
N ASN A 159 -37.96 -32.19 45.12
CA ASN A 159 -36.54 -32.13 44.83
C ASN A 159 -36.27 -32.03 43.31
N GLU A 160 -36.92 -32.86 42.50
CA GLU A 160 -36.78 -32.84 41.04
C GLU A 160 -37.20 -31.47 40.49
N LYS A 161 -38.34 -30.96 40.95
CA LYS A 161 -38.83 -29.64 40.54
C LYS A 161 -37.89 -28.54 40.92
N TYR A 162 -37.34 -28.57 42.17
CA TYR A 162 -36.37 -27.59 42.62
C TYR A 162 -35.08 -27.60 41.79
N GLU A 163 -34.52 -28.79 41.54
CA GLU A 163 -33.30 -28.90 40.70
C GLU A 163 -33.55 -28.43 39.25
N GLN A 164 -34.74 -28.71 38.72
CA GLN A 164 -35.10 -28.19 37.40
C GLN A 164 -35.18 -26.65 37.39
N GLU A 165 -35.93 -26.07 38.34
CA GLU A 165 -36.05 -24.60 38.46
C GLU A 165 -34.69 -23.92 38.71
N ARG A 166 -33.82 -24.55 39.50
CA ARG A 166 -32.47 -24.10 39.78
C ARG A 166 -31.63 -24.08 38.51
N SER A 167 -31.62 -25.19 37.76
CA SER A 167 -30.83 -25.28 36.51
C SER A 167 -31.34 -24.31 35.46
N GLU A 168 -32.66 -24.19 35.27
CA GLU A 168 -33.26 -23.23 34.34
C GLU A 168 -32.89 -21.78 34.70
N ASN A 169 -32.90 -21.43 35.98
CA ASN A 169 -32.56 -20.07 36.44
C ASN A 169 -31.07 -19.77 36.18
N ILE A 170 -30.18 -20.72 36.52
CA ILE A 170 -28.73 -20.56 36.28
C ILE A 170 -28.48 -20.42 34.77
N ASN A 171 -29.11 -21.26 33.93
CA ASN A 171 -28.95 -21.22 32.49
C ASN A 171 -29.43 -19.89 31.91
N LYS A 172 -30.61 -19.40 32.30
CA LYS A 172 -31.13 -18.08 31.85
C LYS A 172 -30.18 -16.92 32.20
N ASN A 173 -29.64 -16.92 33.41
CA ASN A 173 -28.71 -15.89 33.84
C ASN A 173 -27.37 -15.99 33.09
N ALA A 174 -26.85 -17.20 32.86
CA ALA A 174 -25.64 -17.45 32.07
C ALA A 174 -25.84 -17.00 30.59
N GLU A 175 -27.00 -17.26 30.00
CA GLU A 175 -27.35 -16.83 28.66
C GLU A 175 -27.38 -15.30 28.55
N ILE A 176 -27.99 -14.60 29.51
CA ILE A 176 -28.00 -13.12 29.54
C ILE A 176 -26.58 -12.55 29.64
N LEU A 177 -25.71 -13.16 30.43
CA LEU A 177 -24.30 -12.75 30.54
C LEU A 177 -23.57 -13.04 29.22
N GLY A 178 -23.80 -14.21 28.61
CA GLY A 178 -23.24 -14.59 27.30
C GLY A 178 -23.59 -13.59 26.19
N LEU A 179 -24.86 -13.18 26.08
CA LEU A 179 -25.29 -12.16 25.13
C LEU A 179 -24.58 -10.81 25.33
N LYS A 180 -24.36 -10.38 26.58
CA LYS A 180 -23.59 -9.15 26.85
C LYS A 180 -22.13 -9.30 26.42
N GLN A 181 -21.51 -10.43 26.70
CA GLN A 181 -20.12 -10.72 26.31
C GLN A 181 -19.96 -10.78 24.79
N GLU A 182 -20.94 -11.33 24.08
CA GLU A 182 -20.97 -11.31 22.61
C GLU A 182 -21.09 -9.89 22.06
N GLN A 183 -21.94 -9.06 22.66
CA GLN A 183 -22.03 -7.63 22.28
C GLN A 183 -20.70 -6.91 22.48
N ASP A 184 -20.00 -7.14 23.60
CA ASP A 184 -18.69 -6.53 23.88
C ASP A 184 -17.65 -6.95 22.82
N LEU A 185 -17.63 -8.23 22.41
CA LEU A 185 -16.77 -8.74 21.34
C LEU A 185 -17.10 -8.09 19.99
N ASN A 186 -18.39 -7.95 19.67
CA ASN A 186 -18.83 -7.32 18.44
C ASN A 186 -18.44 -5.83 18.40
N VAL A 187 -18.52 -5.12 19.52
CA VAL A 187 -18.05 -3.74 19.64
C VAL A 187 -16.54 -3.63 19.41
N LEU A 188 -15.76 -4.53 20.03
CA LEU A 188 -14.31 -4.58 19.81
C LEU A 188 -13.96 -4.83 18.33
N ARG A 189 -14.57 -5.85 17.72
CA ARG A 189 -14.37 -6.18 16.30
C ARG A 189 -14.74 -5.01 15.38
N ALA A 190 -15.87 -4.35 15.61
CA ALA A 190 -16.28 -3.18 14.85
C ALA A 190 -15.30 -2.00 15.00
N ARG A 191 -14.74 -1.80 16.21
CA ARG A 191 -13.69 -0.79 16.44
C ARG A 191 -12.41 -1.13 15.66
N LEU A 192 -11.95 -2.37 15.75
CA LEU A 192 -10.75 -2.83 15.03
C LEU A 192 -10.92 -2.72 13.52
N ALA A 193 -12.07 -3.10 12.98
CA ALA A 193 -12.37 -2.95 11.56
C ALA A 193 -12.28 -1.50 11.09
N ARG A 194 -12.88 -0.56 11.83
CA ARG A 194 -12.80 0.88 11.49
C ARG A 194 -11.36 1.40 11.48
N ILE A 195 -10.54 0.97 12.45
CA ILE A 195 -9.13 1.40 12.50
C ILE A 195 -8.34 0.80 11.33
N TYR A 196 -8.61 -0.47 11.01
CA TYR A 196 -8.01 -1.14 9.84
C TYR A 196 -8.32 -0.38 8.55
N ASP A 197 -9.59 -0.03 8.31
CA ASP A 197 -10.01 0.75 7.13
C ASP A 197 -9.31 2.11 7.07
N LEU A 198 -9.13 2.78 8.21
CA LEU A 198 -8.40 4.04 8.28
C LEU A 198 -6.91 3.88 7.96
N LEU A 199 -6.27 2.77 8.36
CA LEU A 199 -4.87 2.48 8.03
C LEU A 199 -4.71 2.20 6.54
N VAL A 200 -5.61 1.42 5.94
CA VAL A 200 -5.62 1.16 4.49
C VAL A 200 -5.83 2.46 3.71
N ALA A 201 -6.81 3.28 4.08
CA ALA A 201 -7.05 4.56 3.43
C ALA A 201 -5.84 5.52 3.52
N LYS A 202 -5.09 5.49 4.63
CA LYS A 202 -3.84 6.26 4.76
C LYS A 202 -2.74 5.71 3.84
N LYS A 203 -2.57 4.39 3.75
CA LYS A 203 -1.65 3.74 2.81
C LYS A 203 -1.95 4.19 1.39
N ASP A 204 -3.22 4.09 0.96
CA ASP A 204 -3.64 4.45 -0.39
C ASP A 204 -3.37 5.92 -0.69
N LYS A 205 -3.67 6.81 0.25
CA LYS A 205 -3.40 8.25 0.11
C LYS A 205 -1.92 8.57 -0.03
N GLU A 206 -1.04 7.90 0.74
CA GLU A 206 0.41 8.10 0.62
C GLU A 206 0.94 7.55 -0.71
N LEU A 207 0.44 6.40 -1.19
CA LEU A 207 0.75 5.85 -2.51
C LEU A 207 0.30 6.78 -3.64
N ASP A 208 -0.90 7.34 -3.56
CA ASP A 208 -1.39 8.31 -4.53
C ASP A 208 -0.53 9.59 -4.55
N THR A 209 -0.09 10.04 -3.38
CA THR A 209 0.81 11.19 -3.28
C THR A 209 2.16 10.89 -3.95
N LEU A 210 2.70 9.70 -3.73
CA LEU A 210 3.91 9.22 -4.38
C LEU A 210 3.74 9.14 -5.92
N ASN A 211 2.66 8.54 -6.38
CA ASN A 211 2.32 8.42 -7.79
C ASN A 211 2.25 9.79 -8.46
N ASN A 212 1.58 10.75 -7.83
CA ASN A 212 1.47 12.12 -8.35
C ASN A 212 2.83 12.84 -8.38
N LYS A 213 3.68 12.66 -7.34
CA LYS A 213 5.05 13.18 -7.31
C LYS A 213 5.84 12.69 -8.53
N TYR A 214 5.83 11.39 -8.81
CA TYR A 214 6.59 10.81 -9.92
C TYR A 214 5.98 11.10 -11.29
N LYS A 215 4.66 11.20 -11.39
CA LYS A 215 3.97 11.68 -12.59
C LYS A 215 4.42 13.09 -12.97
N ASN A 216 4.52 13.99 -12.00
CA ASN A 216 5.01 15.36 -12.23
C ASN A 216 6.48 15.37 -12.62
N LYS A 217 7.36 14.64 -11.91
CA LYS A 217 8.78 14.50 -12.27
C LYS A 217 8.97 13.94 -13.69
N LYS A 218 8.18 12.95 -14.09
CA LYS A 218 8.21 12.37 -15.44
C LYS A 218 7.82 13.41 -16.50
N GLN A 219 6.80 14.21 -16.21
CA GLN A 219 6.36 15.29 -17.11
C GLN A 219 7.43 16.39 -17.24
N GLU A 220 8.06 16.80 -16.13
CA GLU A 220 9.16 17.75 -16.13
C GLU A 220 10.35 17.23 -16.95
N LEU A 221 10.72 15.95 -16.75
CA LEU A 221 11.79 15.31 -17.50
C LEU A 221 11.50 15.30 -19.00
N ILE A 222 10.26 14.99 -19.43
CA ILE A 222 9.85 15.02 -20.83
C ILE A 222 9.96 16.43 -21.39
N CYS A 223 9.51 17.45 -20.66
CA CYS A 223 9.62 18.85 -21.08
C CYS A 223 11.10 19.27 -21.25
N LEU A 224 11.98 18.90 -20.32
CA LEU A 224 13.41 19.18 -20.41
C LEU A 224 14.05 18.49 -21.63
N GLN A 225 13.76 17.21 -21.83
CA GLN A 225 14.27 16.44 -22.98
C GLN A 225 13.80 17.00 -24.32
N THR A 226 12.55 17.46 -24.39
CA THR A 226 12.01 18.12 -25.58
C THR A 226 12.73 19.44 -25.87
N ARG A 227 13.02 20.25 -24.84
CA ARG A 227 13.81 21.48 -24.99
C ARG A 227 15.24 21.20 -25.46
N GLU A 228 15.93 20.21 -24.85
CA GLU A 228 17.28 19.80 -25.25
C GLU A 228 17.32 19.35 -26.73
N ALA A 229 16.33 18.55 -27.15
CA ALA A 229 16.21 18.12 -28.55
C ALA A 229 15.97 19.29 -29.51
N ASN A 230 15.10 20.25 -29.15
CA ASN A 230 14.81 21.43 -29.95
C ASN A 230 16.03 22.37 -30.05
N ILE A 231 16.77 22.59 -28.97
CA ILE A 231 18.02 23.37 -29.00
C ILE A 231 19.04 22.70 -29.91
N SER A 232 19.22 21.37 -29.78
CA SER A 232 20.12 20.62 -30.68
C SER A 232 19.76 20.78 -32.17
N ASN A 233 18.48 20.69 -32.49
CA ASN A 233 18.00 20.84 -33.86
C ASN A 233 18.15 22.29 -34.38
N ASN A 234 17.85 23.32 -33.56
CA ASN A 234 17.93 24.73 -33.96
C ASN A 234 19.38 25.20 -34.13
N VAL A 235 20.33 24.76 -33.30
CA VAL A 235 21.75 25.05 -33.47
C VAL A 235 22.26 24.52 -34.80
N HIS A 236 21.76 23.37 -35.27
CA HIS A 236 22.11 22.85 -36.59
C HIS A 236 21.48 23.64 -37.74
N ALA A 237 20.23 24.09 -37.60
CA ALA A 237 19.55 24.92 -38.60
C ALA A 237 20.21 26.28 -38.75
N ASN A 238 20.57 26.97 -37.66
CA ASN A 238 21.23 28.27 -37.68
C ASN A 238 22.65 28.19 -38.29
N ARG A 239 23.43 27.16 -37.93
CA ARG A 239 24.75 26.95 -38.58
C ARG A 239 24.68 26.68 -40.06
N ALA A 240 23.66 25.95 -40.52
CA ALA A 240 23.42 25.72 -41.96
C ALA A 240 23.04 27.03 -42.70
N TRP A 241 22.23 27.89 -42.06
CA TRP A 241 21.81 29.18 -42.61
C TRP A 241 22.96 30.19 -42.63
N GLU A 242 23.79 30.30 -41.58
CA GLU A 242 24.99 31.16 -41.55
C GLU A 242 26.02 30.74 -42.58
N GLY A 243 26.22 29.44 -42.81
CA GLY A 243 27.10 28.93 -43.85
C GLY A 243 26.62 29.31 -45.25
N SER A 244 25.29 29.27 -45.50
CA SER A 244 24.68 29.67 -46.77
C SER A 244 24.78 31.18 -47.00
N ASN A 245 24.57 32.01 -46.00
CA ASN A 245 24.66 33.47 -46.11
C ASN A 245 26.10 33.97 -46.36
N ARG A 246 27.12 33.32 -45.73
CA ARG A 246 28.54 33.68 -46.03
C ARG A 246 28.93 33.40 -47.47
N LEU A 247 28.38 32.33 -48.08
CA LEU A 247 28.61 31.99 -49.48
C LEU A 247 27.95 33.01 -50.43
N THR A 248 26.73 33.45 -50.11
CA THR A 248 26.01 34.45 -50.90
C THR A 248 26.67 35.84 -50.79
N GLN A 249 27.14 36.24 -49.61
CA GLN A 249 27.88 37.51 -49.44
C GLN A 249 29.24 37.49 -50.14
N LYS A 250 30.02 36.37 -50.10
CA LYS A 250 31.28 36.26 -50.89
C LYS A 250 31.04 36.30 -52.41
N ALA A 251 29.93 35.71 -52.88
CA ALA A 251 29.58 35.76 -54.30
C ALA A 251 29.17 37.15 -54.74
N LEU A 252 28.46 37.91 -53.91
CA LEU A 252 28.08 39.32 -54.22
C LEU A 252 29.27 40.27 -54.16
N SER A 253 30.24 40.08 -53.22
CA SER A 253 31.42 40.88 -53.14
C SER A 253 32.38 40.68 -54.38
N LYS A 254 32.47 39.42 -54.90
CA LYS A 254 33.22 39.15 -56.11
C LYS A 254 32.58 39.81 -57.33
N LYS A 255 31.26 39.77 -57.51
CA LYS A 255 30.58 40.46 -58.59
C LYS A 255 30.77 41.98 -58.62
N ASN A 256 30.92 42.60 -57.43
CA ASN A 256 31.14 44.05 -57.36
C ASN A 256 32.59 44.45 -57.65
N VAL A 257 33.57 43.54 -57.46
CA VAL A 257 34.95 43.79 -57.87
C VAL A 257 35.13 43.66 -59.40
N ASP A 258 34.50 42.65 -60.04
CA ASP A 258 34.56 42.42 -61.48
C ASP A 258 33.81 43.50 -62.32
N ASN A 259 32.93 44.28 -61.68
CA ASN A 259 32.22 45.40 -62.30
C ASN A 259 32.90 46.79 -62.08
N ALA A 260 33.93 46.86 -61.25
CA ALA A 260 34.69 48.12 -61.00
C ALA A 260 35.89 48.27 -61.91
N ASP A 261 36.28 47.23 -62.67
CA ASP A 261 37.40 47.20 -63.57
C ASP A 261 36.94 47.28 -65.09
N LYS A 262 35.73 47.71 -65.31
CA LYS A 262 35.23 48.06 -66.69
C LYS A 262 34.83 49.52 -66.72
#